data_a7ac573308aa75af5cd7d2e9d78985f4
#
_entry.id   a7ac573308aa75af5cd7d2e9d78985f4
#
_cell.length_a   1.000
_cell.length_b   1.000
_cell.length_c   1.000
_cell.angle_alpha   90.00
_cell.angle_beta   90.00
_cell.angle_gamma   90.00
#
_symmetry.space_group_name_H-M   'P 1'
#
loop_
_entity.id
_entity.type
_entity.pdbx_description
1 polymer ?
#
loop_
_entity_poly.entity_id
_entity_poly.type
_entity_poly.pdbx_seq_one_letter_code
_entity_poly.pdbx_strand_id
1 'polypeptide(L)' 'MSEPVVVDARGHRCPVPTLRLRRALEATPAGGQVRLIADDPLARIDVPHFATSAGATVISITDEPGGAISFLVSKAP' A
#
# COMPACT_ATOMS: atom_id res chain seq x y z
N MET A 1 -15.58 -5.33 12.75
CA MET A 1 -14.92 -4.55 11.72
C MET A 1 -13.43 -4.54 11.97
N SER A 2 -12.68 -4.86 10.96
CA SER A 2 -11.23 -4.89 11.09
C SER A 2 -10.64 -3.57 10.62
N GLU A 3 -9.68 -3.07 11.36
CA GLU A 3 -8.90 -1.92 10.94
C GLU A 3 -7.93 -2.34 9.84
N PRO A 4 -7.49 -1.40 8.97
CA PRO A 4 -6.49 -1.71 7.98
C PRO A 4 -5.20 -2.22 8.63
N VAL A 5 -4.58 -3.20 8.01
CA VAL A 5 -3.24 -3.62 8.39
C VAL A 5 -2.27 -2.52 7.97
N VAL A 6 -1.42 -2.08 8.88
CA VAL A 6 -0.45 -1.03 8.58
C VAL A 6 0.90 -1.66 8.23
N VAL A 7 1.42 -1.29 7.06
CA VAL A 7 2.75 -1.71 6.60
C VAL A 7 3.62 -0.47 6.51
N ASP A 8 4.63 -0.39 7.38
CA ASP A 8 5.57 0.72 7.38
C ASP A 8 6.79 0.32 6.55
N ALA A 9 6.89 0.89 5.35
CA ALA A 9 7.98 0.64 4.43
C ALA A 9 8.89 1.86 4.26
N ARG A 10 8.83 2.80 5.22
CA ARG A 10 9.73 3.95 5.18
C ARG A 10 11.18 3.49 5.28
N GLY A 11 12.07 4.20 4.59
CA GLY A 11 13.48 3.84 4.54
C GLY A 11 13.82 2.80 3.49
N HIS A 12 12.83 2.27 2.78
CA HIS A 12 13.04 1.29 1.72
C HIS A 12 12.76 1.90 0.35
N ARG A 13 13.53 1.46 -0.63
CA ARG A 13 13.34 1.88 -2.01
C ARG A 13 12.53 0.84 -2.77
N CYS A 14 11.88 1.30 -3.83
CA CYS A 14 11.20 0.43 -4.75
C CYS A 14 12.18 -0.64 -5.28
N PRO A 15 11.78 -1.92 -5.38
CA PRO A 15 10.39 -2.40 -5.27
C PRO A 15 9.99 -2.90 -3.88
N VAL A 16 10.77 -2.67 -2.83
CA VAL A 16 10.49 -3.22 -1.51
C VAL A 16 9.11 -2.81 -0.96
N PRO A 17 8.70 -1.52 -1.03
CA PRO A 17 7.37 -1.16 -0.55
C PRO A 17 6.26 -1.94 -1.24
N THR A 18 6.36 -2.11 -2.56
CA THR A 18 5.37 -2.84 -3.34
C THR A 18 5.32 -4.31 -2.97
N LEU A 19 6.49 -4.92 -2.74
CA LEU A 19 6.56 -6.33 -2.34
C LEU A 19 5.96 -6.54 -0.95
N ARG A 20 6.17 -5.60 -0.03
CA ARG A 20 5.59 -5.68 1.30
C ARG A 20 4.07 -5.50 1.25
N LEU A 21 3.60 -4.60 0.40
CA LEU A 21 2.17 -4.42 0.18
C LEU A 21 1.55 -5.72 -0.36
N ARG A 22 2.20 -6.33 -1.34
CA ARG A 22 1.73 -7.59 -1.91
C ARG A 22 1.57 -8.66 -0.84
N ARG A 23 2.59 -8.82 0.01
CA ARG A 23 2.54 -9.82 1.07
C ARG A 23 1.40 -9.54 2.05
N ALA A 24 1.21 -8.28 2.42
CA ALA A 24 0.14 -7.90 3.33
C ALA A 24 -1.24 -8.16 2.72
N LEU A 25 -1.41 -7.85 1.43
CA LEU A 25 -2.67 -8.12 0.75
C LEU A 25 -2.97 -9.61 0.67
N GLU A 26 -1.95 -10.44 0.43
CA GLU A 26 -2.12 -11.89 0.40
C GLU A 26 -2.62 -12.42 1.74
N ALA A 27 -2.17 -11.81 2.84
CA ALA A 27 -2.57 -12.21 4.19
C ALA A 27 -3.89 -11.58 4.63
N THR A 28 -4.45 -10.67 3.84
CA THR A 28 -5.67 -9.95 4.19
C THR A 28 -6.88 -10.66 3.59
N PRO A 29 -7.98 -10.82 4.35
CA PRO A 29 -9.20 -11.39 3.78
C PRO A 29 -9.76 -10.53 2.65
N ALA A 30 -10.55 -11.16 1.77
CA ALA A 30 -11.23 -10.45 0.70
C ALA A 30 -12.04 -9.27 1.26
N GLY A 31 -11.96 -8.12 0.60
CA GLY A 31 -12.61 -6.90 1.05
C GLY A 31 -11.87 -6.15 2.16
N GLY A 32 -10.79 -6.72 2.69
CA GLY A 32 -9.99 -6.06 3.70
C GLY A 32 -9.11 -4.95 3.12
N GLN A 33 -8.48 -4.20 4.00
CA GLN A 33 -7.69 -3.04 3.62
C GLN A 33 -6.30 -3.09 4.21
N VAL A 34 -5.34 -2.50 3.49
CA VAL A 34 -3.96 -2.35 3.95
C VAL A 34 -3.58 -0.87 3.79
N ARG A 35 -2.96 -0.32 4.82
CA ARG A 35 -2.37 1.01 4.74
C ARG A 35 -0.85 0.86 4.61
N LEU A 36 -0.33 1.27 3.47
CA LEU A 36 1.11 1.26 3.21
C LEU A 36 1.66 2.65 3.41
N ILE A 37 2.75 2.76 4.15
CA ILE A 37 3.47 4.02 4.32
C ILE A 37 4.85 3.85 3.69
N ALA A 38 5.17 4.71 2.74
CA ALA A 38 6.44 4.66 2.02
C ALA A 38 7.00 6.08 1.86
N ASP A 39 8.30 6.21 1.68
CA ASP A 39 8.91 7.51 1.47
C ASP A 39 9.75 7.58 0.18
N ASP A 40 9.69 6.55 -0.64
CA ASP A 40 10.27 6.59 -1.99
C ASP A 40 9.27 7.25 -2.94
N PRO A 41 9.66 8.34 -3.63
CA PRO A 41 8.76 9.02 -4.58
C PRO A 41 8.21 8.10 -5.68
N LEU A 42 8.94 7.05 -6.05
CA LEU A 42 8.49 6.09 -7.06
C LEU A 42 7.26 5.30 -6.61
N ALA A 43 7.00 5.26 -5.31
CA ALA A 43 5.81 4.57 -4.79
C ALA A 43 4.53 5.18 -5.34
N ARG A 44 4.50 6.49 -5.63
CA ARG A 44 3.31 7.13 -6.21
C ARG A 44 2.93 6.53 -7.55
N ILE A 45 3.92 6.00 -8.28
CA ILE A 45 3.70 5.38 -9.58
C ILE A 45 3.52 3.87 -9.42
N ASP A 46 4.41 3.24 -8.66
CA ASP A 46 4.48 1.79 -8.57
C ASP A 46 3.33 1.19 -7.78
N VAL A 47 2.88 1.85 -6.70
CA VAL A 47 1.82 1.28 -5.85
C VAL A 47 0.49 1.23 -6.59
N PRO A 48 0.01 2.32 -7.24
CA PRO A 48 -1.22 2.22 -8.04
C PRO A 48 -1.12 1.21 -9.17
N HIS A 49 0.03 1.16 -9.85
CA HIS A 49 0.23 0.22 -10.94
C HIS A 49 0.15 -1.22 -10.44
N PHE A 50 0.82 -1.52 -9.33
CA PHE A 50 0.76 -2.84 -8.71
C PHE A 50 -0.65 -3.18 -8.28
N ALA A 51 -1.36 -2.25 -7.63
CA ALA A 51 -2.72 -2.48 -7.15
C ALA A 51 -3.63 -2.88 -8.29
N THR A 52 -3.55 -2.18 -9.42
CA THR A 52 -4.34 -2.53 -10.61
C THR A 52 -4.04 -3.95 -11.06
N SER A 53 -2.76 -4.33 -11.13
CA SER A 53 -2.35 -5.67 -11.54
C SER A 53 -2.84 -6.75 -10.59
N ALA A 54 -2.93 -6.44 -9.31
CA ALA A 54 -3.32 -7.40 -8.28
C ALA A 54 -4.84 -7.46 -8.07
N GLY A 55 -5.62 -6.68 -8.81
CA GLY A 55 -7.06 -6.61 -8.61
C GLY A 55 -7.45 -5.85 -7.36
N ALA A 56 -6.54 -5.03 -6.82
CA ALA A 56 -6.82 -4.21 -5.64
C ALA A 56 -7.12 -2.77 -6.07
N THR A 57 -7.66 -1.99 -5.15
CA THR A 57 -8.04 -0.60 -5.41
C THR A 57 -7.32 0.32 -4.42
N VAL A 58 -6.65 1.34 -4.94
CA VAL A 58 -6.11 2.40 -4.10
C VAL A 58 -7.24 3.37 -3.77
N ILE A 59 -7.65 3.39 -2.52
CA ILE A 59 -8.76 4.23 -2.05
C ILE A 59 -8.32 5.67 -1.88
N SER A 60 -7.14 5.86 -1.29
CA SER A 60 -6.64 7.22 -1.04
C SER A 60 -5.11 7.21 -0.99
N ILE A 61 -4.55 8.35 -1.34
CA ILE A 61 -3.10 8.62 -1.24
C ILE A 61 -2.97 9.93 -0.48
N THR A 62 -2.23 9.91 0.63
CA THR A 62 -2.12 11.06 1.51
C THR A 62 -0.65 11.37 1.76
N ASP A 63 -0.27 12.63 1.63
CA ASP A 63 1.06 13.07 2.02
C ASP A 63 1.14 13.18 3.53
N GLU A 64 2.19 12.60 4.08
CA GLU A 64 2.44 12.62 5.52
C GLU A 64 3.65 13.50 5.82
N PRO A 65 3.81 13.96 7.07
CA PRO A 65 4.98 14.73 7.46
C PRO A 65 6.28 13.95 7.18
N GLY A 66 7.35 14.66 6.84
CA GLY A 66 8.65 14.06 6.61
C GLY A 66 8.82 13.43 5.24
N GLY A 67 7.92 13.72 4.30
CA GLY A 67 8.04 13.21 2.93
C GLY A 67 7.49 11.82 2.73
N ALA A 68 6.86 11.25 3.73
CA ALA A 68 6.22 9.94 3.61
C ALA A 68 4.89 10.07 2.85
N ILE A 69 4.45 8.96 2.28
CA ILE A 69 3.20 8.87 1.53
C ILE A 69 2.43 7.67 2.09
N SER A 70 1.17 7.88 2.40
CA SER A 70 0.29 6.84 2.91
C SER A 70 -0.69 6.42 1.81
N PHE A 71 -0.77 5.12 1.56
CA PHE A 71 -1.69 4.55 0.57
C PHE A 71 -2.67 3.64 1.30
N LEU A 72 -3.96 3.92 1.14
CA LEU A 72 -4.99 3.00 1.63
C LEU A 72 -5.44 2.14 0.47
N VAL A 73 -5.20 0.85 0.56
CA VAL A 73 -5.45 -0.11 -0.52
C VAL A 73 -6.48 -1.13 -0.06
N SER A 74 -7.49 -1.36 -0.88
CA SER A 74 -8.54 -2.33 -0.60
C SER A 74 -8.33 -3.57 -1.46
N LYS A 75 -8.38 -4.74 -0.83
CA LYS A 75 -8.34 -6.01 -1.54
C LYS A 75 -9.70 -6.28 -2.17
N ALA A 76 -9.70 -6.85 -3.37
CA ALA A 76 -10.94 -7.22 -4.05
C ALA A 76 -11.81 -8.13 -3.18
N PRO A 77 -13.13 -7.95 -3.21
CA PRO A 77 -14.05 -8.78 -2.44
C PRO A 77 -14.07 -10.24 -2.89
#